data_ac6f262d6e3239f565dd43fd934ce76d
#
_entry.id   ac6f262d6e3239f565dd43fd934ce76d
#
_cell.length_a   1.000
_cell.length_b   1.000
_cell.length_c   1.000
_cell.angle_alpha   90.00
_cell.angle_beta   90.00
_cell.angle_gamma   90.00
#
_symmetry.space_group_name_H-M   'P 1'
#
loop_
_entity.id
_entity.type
_entity.pdbx_description
1 polymer ?
#
loop_
_entity_poly.entity_id
_entity_poly.type
_entity_poly.pdbx_seq_one_letter_code
_entity_poly.pdbx_strand_id
1 'polypeptide(L)'
;MAELDATKAGFWRTRYSIIAMCFAATFVCYIDRVNISVAIIPMAEDYGWNLETQGYILSSFYIGYLMMQIGGGRLADTYGGKIVLGMGVLIWSLFTLITPWAAMGGLMMLYLARIGMGLGEAVTFPSVYSLVTRWFPAGETAKAIAFNASAIPIGTVFALVVTPIIVTYLGWEWAFYLFGLVGVLWFAAWQYIVSTRPQDHPRISAAELDFIQSNARFSEAAENQATPPIREFLKSKAVWAILVAHFCNNWTLYVILSWLPKYVNEGLGVPFGDIGYIAMLPHITSFLCLNVAGNIDDRMIVS
;
A
#
# COMPACT_ATOMS: atom_id res chain seq x y z
N MET A 1 -30.07 28.84 3.96
CA MET A 1 -29.10 29.35 4.94
C MET A 1 -27.99 28.40 5.26
N ALA A 2 -28.22 27.07 5.25
CA ALA A 2 -27.15 26.06 5.47
C ALA A 2 -26.13 25.97 4.33
N GLU A 3 -26.48 26.28 3.08
CA GLU A 3 -25.55 26.27 1.93
C GLU A 3 -24.55 27.45 1.92
N LEU A 4 -24.91 28.56 2.54
CA LEU A 4 -24.05 29.75 2.60
C LEU A 4 -22.95 29.68 3.68
N ASP A 5 -23.12 28.82 4.70
CA ASP A 5 -22.09 28.58 5.70
C ASP A 5 -21.03 27.53 5.25
N ALA A 6 -21.37 26.67 4.29
CA ALA A 6 -20.43 25.71 3.69
C ALA A 6 -19.30 26.38 2.88
N THR A 7 -19.49 27.61 2.42
CA THR A 7 -18.50 28.40 1.66
C THR A 7 -17.46 29.09 2.52
N LYS A 8 -17.68 29.18 3.84
CA LYS A 8 -16.72 29.77 4.81
C LYS A 8 -15.83 28.75 5.52
N ALA A 9 -16.14 27.45 5.44
CA ALA A 9 -15.21 26.39 5.85
C ALA A 9 -14.11 26.30 4.81
N GLY A 10 -12.84 26.51 5.22
CA GLY A 10 -11.69 26.52 4.32
C GLY A 10 -11.72 25.36 3.31
N PHE A 11 -11.22 25.60 2.10
CA PHE A 11 -11.23 24.70 0.94
C PHE A 11 -10.74 23.27 1.27
N TRP A 12 -9.98 23.08 2.36
CA TRP A 12 -9.40 21.81 2.78
C TRP A 12 -10.09 21.25 4.03
N ARG A 13 -10.83 20.16 3.88
CA ARG A 13 -11.51 19.45 4.98
C ARG A 13 -10.57 18.49 5.67
N THR A 14 -10.74 18.27 6.99
CA THR A 14 -9.88 17.40 7.79
C THR A 14 -9.79 15.97 7.23
N ARG A 15 -10.90 15.41 6.78
CA ARG A 15 -10.93 14.06 6.17
C ARG A 15 -10.03 13.93 4.93
N TYR A 16 -9.80 15.02 4.19
CA TYR A 16 -8.88 15.01 3.03
C TYR A 16 -7.42 14.87 3.47
N SER A 17 -7.05 15.44 4.62
CA SER A 17 -5.73 15.20 5.20
C SER A 17 -5.54 13.74 5.63
N ILE A 18 -6.60 13.11 6.18
CA ILE A 18 -6.55 11.69 6.56
C ILE A 18 -6.30 10.81 5.34
N ILE A 19 -7.08 10.97 4.27
CA ILE A 19 -6.89 10.13 3.07
C ILE A 19 -5.59 10.45 2.33
N ALA A 20 -5.11 11.68 2.35
CA ALA A 20 -3.80 12.03 1.80
C ALA A 20 -2.66 11.33 2.56
N MET A 21 -2.76 11.22 3.88
CA MET A 21 -1.80 10.46 4.68
C MET A 21 -1.91 8.95 4.43
N CYS A 22 -3.11 8.41 4.23
CA CYS A 22 -3.30 7.02 3.81
C CYS A 22 -2.68 6.77 2.42
N PHE A 23 -2.93 7.67 1.47
CA PHE A 23 -2.31 7.65 0.14
C PHE A 23 -0.79 7.62 0.25
N ALA A 24 -0.20 8.50 1.06
CA ALA A 24 1.25 8.56 1.25
C ALA A 24 1.79 7.25 1.88
N ALA A 25 1.07 6.62 2.81
CA ALA A 25 1.45 5.30 3.34
C ALA A 25 1.44 4.22 2.26
N THR A 26 0.39 4.17 1.42
CA THR A 26 0.29 3.23 0.31
C THR A 26 1.37 3.49 -0.75
N PHE A 27 1.68 4.76 -1.01
CA PHE A 27 2.75 5.16 -1.91
C PHE A 27 4.11 4.66 -1.42
N VAL A 28 4.47 4.89 -0.14
CA VAL A 28 5.71 4.40 0.48
C VAL A 28 5.75 2.87 0.46
N CYS A 29 4.65 2.19 0.80
CA CYS A 29 4.54 0.74 0.75
C CYS A 29 4.93 0.17 -0.63
N TYR A 30 4.45 0.77 -1.72
CA TYR A 30 4.77 0.30 -3.07
C TYR A 30 6.17 0.72 -3.53
N ILE A 31 6.71 1.84 -3.05
CA ILE A 31 8.13 2.16 -3.26
C ILE A 31 9.02 1.07 -2.65
N ASP A 32 8.81 0.72 -1.39
CA ASP A 32 9.61 -0.27 -0.67
C ASP A 32 9.50 -1.66 -1.30
N ARG A 33 8.29 -2.03 -1.74
CA ARG A 33 8.03 -3.31 -2.40
C ARG A 33 8.72 -3.45 -3.75
N VAL A 34 8.77 -2.38 -4.53
CA VAL A 34 9.39 -2.36 -5.87
C VAL A 34 10.90 -2.17 -5.78
N ASN A 35 11.39 -1.42 -4.81
CA ASN A 35 12.81 -1.13 -4.63
C ASN A 35 13.69 -2.38 -4.74
N ILE A 36 13.34 -3.45 -4.04
CA ILE A 36 14.12 -4.70 -4.05
C ILE A 36 14.16 -5.37 -5.44
N SER A 37 13.13 -5.23 -6.27
CA SER A 37 13.11 -5.84 -7.60
C SER A 37 14.12 -5.22 -8.56
N VAL A 38 14.51 -3.99 -8.30
CA VAL A 38 15.59 -3.29 -9.02
C VAL A 38 16.94 -3.52 -8.31
N ALA A 39 16.99 -3.32 -7.00
CA ALA A 39 18.20 -3.44 -6.20
C ALA A 39 18.78 -4.87 -6.18
N ILE A 40 17.94 -5.90 -6.37
CA ILE A 40 18.39 -7.30 -6.39
C ILE A 40 19.39 -7.59 -7.51
N ILE A 41 19.39 -6.78 -8.59
CA ILE A 41 20.31 -6.96 -9.73
C ILE A 41 21.76 -6.71 -9.28
N PRO A 42 22.16 -5.50 -8.83
CA PRO A 42 23.51 -5.27 -8.34
C PRO A 42 23.82 -6.06 -7.06
N MET A 43 22.85 -6.27 -6.16
CA MET A 43 23.05 -7.14 -4.99
C MET A 43 23.48 -8.55 -5.39
N ALA A 44 22.85 -9.11 -6.43
CA ALA A 44 23.19 -10.45 -6.90
C ALA A 44 24.59 -10.53 -7.51
N GLU A 45 25.06 -9.46 -8.15
CA GLU A 45 26.44 -9.35 -8.65
C GLU A 45 27.42 -9.26 -7.48
N ASP A 46 27.16 -8.42 -6.48
CA ASP A 46 28.05 -8.22 -5.33
C ASP A 46 28.20 -9.49 -4.46
N TYR A 47 27.12 -10.25 -4.28
CA TYR A 47 27.09 -11.44 -3.42
C TYR A 47 27.16 -12.76 -4.18
N GLY A 48 27.21 -12.74 -5.51
CA GLY A 48 27.26 -13.95 -6.34
C GLY A 48 25.97 -14.80 -6.27
N TRP A 49 24.78 -14.18 -6.13
CA TRP A 49 23.51 -14.93 -6.00
C TRP A 49 23.00 -15.41 -7.35
N ASN A 50 22.72 -16.69 -7.42
CA ASN A 50 22.04 -17.27 -8.57
C ASN A 50 20.54 -16.88 -8.61
N LEU A 51 19.86 -17.19 -9.72
CA LEU A 51 18.43 -16.85 -9.91
C LEU A 51 17.52 -17.48 -8.85
N GLU A 52 17.84 -18.70 -8.39
CA GLU A 52 17.06 -19.37 -7.36
C GLU A 52 17.12 -18.64 -6.03
N THR A 53 18.31 -18.22 -5.59
CA THR A 53 18.52 -17.43 -4.37
C THR A 53 17.78 -16.09 -4.45
N GLN A 54 17.86 -15.40 -5.60
CA GLN A 54 17.11 -14.17 -5.82
C GLN A 54 15.60 -14.41 -5.72
N GLY A 55 15.10 -15.51 -6.27
CA GLY A 55 13.70 -15.90 -6.15
C GLY A 55 13.27 -16.11 -4.70
N TYR A 56 14.09 -16.76 -3.87
CA TYR A 56 13.80 -16.92 -2.44
C TYR A 56 13.81 -15.57 -1.69
N ILE A 57 14.73 -14.67 -2.00
CA ILE A 57 14.77 -13.32 -1.40
C ILE A 57 13.50 -12.54 -1.72
N LEU A 58 13.09 -12.51 -3.00
CA LEU A 58 11.89 -11.82 -3.43
C LEU A 58 10.61 -12.45 -2.84
N SER A 59 10.56 -13.78 -2.75
CA SER A 59 9.40 -14.52 -2.25
C SER A 59 9.26 -14.48 -0.73
N SER A 60 10.36 -14.34 0.02
CA SER A 60 10.35 -14.34 1.49
C SER A 60 9.46 -13.24 2.08
N PHE A 61 9.38 -12.08 1.41
CA PHE A 61 8.46 -11.02 1.77
C PHE A 61 7.00 -11.49 1.86
N TYR A 62 6.56 -12.27 0.86
CA TYR A 62 5.17 -12.72 0.79
C TYR A 62 4.80 -13.72 1.88
N ILE A 63 5.78 -14.42 2.46
CA ILE A 63 5.54 -15.29 3.63
C ILE A 63 5.03 -14.45 4.79
N GLY A 64 5.74 -13.39 5.16
CA GLY A 64 5.32 -12.47 6.22
C GLY A 64 3.99 -11.78 5.90
N TYR A 65 3.83 -11.34 4.65
CA TYR A 65 2.62 -10.68 4.18
C TYR A 65 1.37 -11.57 4.33
N LEU A 66 1.45 -12.83 3.90
CA LEU A 66 0.34 -13.79 4.02
C LEU A 66 0.03 -14.14 5.48
N MET A 67 1.06 -14.34 6.31
CA MET A 67 0.87 -14.65 7.73
C MET A 67 0.08 -13.56 8.47
N MET A 68 0.32 -12.30 8.15
CA MET A 68 -0.30 -11.16 8.85
C MET A 68 -1.58 -10.67 8.19
N GLN A 69 -1.91 -11.11 6.97
CA GLN A 69 -3.06 -10.59 6.20
C GLN A 69 -4.39 -10.68 6.96
N ILE A 70 -4.68 -11.85 7.55
CA ILE A 70 -5.91 -12.06 8.34
C ILE A 70 -5.80 -11.42 9.72
N GLY A 71 -4.64 -11.56 10.37
CA GLY A 71 -4.38 -10.97 11.68
C GLY A 71 -4.45 -9.44 11.65
N GLY A 72 -3.90 -8.84 10.61
CA GLY A 72 -3.89 -7.39 10.39
C GLY A 72 -5.28 -6.78 10.31
N GLY A 73 -6.24 -7.45 9.66
CA GLY A 73 -7.63 -7.03 9.64
C GLY A 73 -8.23 -6.96 11.05
N ARG A 74 -8.08 -8.03 11.82
CA ARG A 74 -8.57 -8.07 13.22
C ARG A 74 -7.91 -7.02 14.11
N LEU A 75 -6.61 -6.77 13.93
CA LEU A 75 -5.91 -5.71 14.66
C LEU A 75 -6.47 -4.33 14.32
N ALA A 76 -6.72 -4.05 13.02
CA ALA A 76 -7.29 -2.79 12.57
C ALA A 76 -8.70 -2.54 13.11
N ASP A 77 -9.51 -3.60 13.23
CA ASP A 77 -10.84 -3.52 13.82
C ASP A 77 -10.80 -3.28 15.34
N THR A 78 -9.86 -3.95 16.03
CA THR A 78 -9.76 -3.91 17.50
C THR A 78 -9.08 -2.64 18.01
N TYR A 79 -7.92 -2.30 17.45
CA TYR A 79 -7.08 -1.18 17.92
C TYR A 79 -7.26 0.11 17.11
N GLY A 80 -7.98 0.01 15.98
CA GLY A 80 -8.22 1.13 15.06
C GLY A 80 -7.11 1.32 14.03
N GLY A 81 -7.53 1.75 12.83
CA GLY A 81 -6.63 1.89 11.68
C GLY A 81 -5.46 2.83 11.90
N LYS A 82 -5.59 3.88 12.74
CA LYS A 82 -4.48 4.81 13.05
C LYS A 82 -3.28 4.09 13.66
N ILE A 83 -3.52 3.33 14.74
CA ILE A 83 -2.43 2.68 15.50
C ILE A 83 -1.81 1.59 14.63
N VAL A 84 -2.65 0.75 14.01
CA VAL A 84 -2.20 -0.42 13.27
C VAL A 84 -1.43 -0.02 12.02
N LEU A 85 -1.92 0.96 11.24
CA LEU A 85 -1.19 1.46 10.08
C LEU A 85 0.11 2.15 10.47
N GLY A 86 0.07 3.01 11.49
CA GLY A 86 1.27 3.70 11.97
C GLY A 86 2.36 2.72 12.41
N MET A 87 2.01 1.73 13.22
CA MET A 87 2.97 0.70 13.65
C MET A 87 3.44 -0.17 12.49
N GLY A 88 2.55 -0.53 11.57
CA GLY A 88 2.90 -1.24 10.33
C GLY A 88 3.97 -0.50 9.54
N VAL A 89 3.73 0.80 9.23
CA VAL A 89 4.70 1.65 8.51
C VAL A 89 6.04 1.72 9.25
N LEU A 90 6.03 1.95 10.56
CA LEU A 90 7.27 2.00 11.33
C LEU A 90 8.04 0.68 11.27
N ILE A 91 7.35 -0.45 11.46
CA ILE A 91 7.97 -1.78 11.44
C ILE A 91 8.59 -2.06 10.07
N TRP A 92 7.84 -1.92 8.97
CA TRP A 92 8.42 -2.23 7.65
C TRP A 92 9.54 -1.26 7.28
N SER A 93 9.42 0.03 7.63
CA SER A 93 10.46 1.03 7.34
C SER A 93 11.76 0.72 8.10
N LEU A 94 11.68 0.25 9.35
CA LEU A 94 12.85 -0.22 10.07
C LEU A 94 13.48 -1.45 9.41
N PHE A 95 12.67 -2.41 8.95
CA PHE A 95 13.19 -3.55 8.19
C PHE A 95 13.78 -3.14 6.84
N THR A 96 13.21 -2.14 6.17
CA THR A 96 13.80 -1.54 4.97
C THR A 96 15.17 -0.94 5.28
N LEU A 97 15.28 -0.12 6.33
CA LEU A 97 16.55 0.48 6.76
C LEU A 97 17.64 -0.54 7.08
N ILE A 98 17.29 -1.65 7.75
CA ILE A 98 18.26 -2.67 8.13
C ILE A 98 18.58 -3.67 7.01
N THR A 99 17.87 -3.65 5.90
CA THR A 99 18.06 -4.59 4.78
C THR A 99 19.50 -4.67 4.28
N PRO A 100 20.26 -3.57 4.11
CA PRO A 100 21.67 -3.65 3.72
C PRO A 100 22.53 -4.41 4.73
N TRP A 101 22.38 -4.14 6.01
CA TRP A 101 23.12 -4.89 7.06
C TRP A 101 22.68 -6.34 7.15
N ALA A 102 21.40 -6.63 6.91
CA ALA A 102 20.89 -7.99 6.87
C ALA A 102 21.49 -8.77 5.67
N ALA A 103 21.69 -8.13 4.51
CA ALA A 103 22.36 -8.72 3.37
C ALA A 103 23.84 -9.04 3.67
N MET A 104 24.56 -8.13 4.35
CA MET A 104 25.92 -8.36 4.83
C MET A 104 26.01 -9.50 5.85
N GLY A 105 24.98 -9.66 6.70
CA GLY A 105 24.89 -10.71 7.71
C GLY A 105 24.55 -12.09 7.15
N GLY A 106 24.21 -12.19 5.86
CA GLY A 106 23.94 -13.42 5.14
C GLY A 106 22.45 -13.66 4.84
N LEU A 107 22.20 -14.66 4.00
CA LEU A 107 20.87 -14.92 3.44
C LEU A 107 19.77 -15.10 4.48
N MET A 108 20.05 -15.79 5.59
CA MET A 108 19.04 -16.01 6.64
C MET A 108 18.58 -14.69 7.26
N MET A 109 19.51 -13.77 7.55
CA MET A 109 19.16 -12.45 8.09
C MET A 109 18.36 -11.63 7.06
N LEU A 110 18.73 -11.72 5.79
CA LEU A 110 18.00 -11.06 4.72
C LEU A 110 16.58 -11.61 4.57
N TYR A 111 16.39 -12.94 4.62
CA TYR A 111 15.06 -13.54 4.59
C TYR A 111 14.20 -13.08 5.77
N LEU A 112 14.76 -13.07 6.99
CA LEU A 112 14.05 -12.59 8.17
C LEU A 112 13.67 -11.12 8.08
N ALA A 113 14.56 -10.27 7.55
CA ALA A 113 14.26 -8.86 7.31
C ALA A 113 13.11 -8.70 6.30
N ARG A 114 13.13 -9.46 5.20
CA ARG A 114 12.06 -9.45 4.18
C ARG A 114 10.71 -9.96 4.75
N ILE A 115 10.73 -11.04 5.56
CA ILE A 115 9.53 -11.54 6.23
C ILE A 115 8.98 -10.49 7.19
N GLY A 116 9.85 -9.86 8.01
CA GLY A 116 9.46 -8.79 8.94
C GLY A 116 8.84 -7.59 8.23
N MET A 117 9.41 -7.19 7.09
CA MET A 117 8.86 -6.16 6.23
C MET A 117 7.45 -6.54 5.73
N GLY A 118 7.27 -7.78 5.24
CA GLY A 118 5.97 -8.29 4.80
C GLY A 118 4.91 -8.29 5.91
N LEU A 119 5.27 -8.67 7.14
CA LEU A 119 4.39 -8.58 8.31
C LEU A 119 3.90 -7.14 8.54
N GLY A 120 4.80 -6.15 8.44
CA GLY A 120 4.45 -4.75 8.61
C GLY A 120 3.54 -4.21 7.50
N GLU A 121 3.79 -4.57 6.24
CA GLU A 121 3.01 -4.07 5.11
C GLU A 121 1.61 -4.68 4.99
N ALA A 122 1.40 -5.88 5.48
CA ALA A 122 0.12 -6.60 5.35
C ALA A 122 -1.07 -5.87 5.99
N VAL A 123 -0.82 -5.02 6.99
CA VAL A 123 -1.87 -4.28 7.69
C VAL A 123 -2.33 -3.02 6.95
N THR A 124 -1.68 -2.63 5.85
CA THR A 124 -1.93 -1.36 5.15
C THR A 124 -3.38 -1.22 4.68
N PHE A 125 -3.84 -2.14 3.83
CA PHE A 125 -5.19 -2.03 3.27
C PHE A 125 -6.31 -2.20 4.31
N PRO A 126 -6.26 -3.18 5.23
CA PRO A 126 -7.27 -3.29 6.28
C PRO A 126 -7.36 -2.01 7.12
N SER A 127 -6.22 -1.42 7.48
CA SER A 127 -6.18 -0.20 8.28
C SER A 127 -6.73 1.02 7.53
N VAL A 128 -6.39 1.16 6.24
CA VAL A 128 -6.95 2.22 5.38
C VAL A 128 -8.46 2.08 5.27
N TYR A 129 -8.97 0.87 5.03
CA TYR A 129 -10.42 0.64 4.95
C TYR A 129 -11.13 0.95 6.27
N SER A 130 -10.55 0.56 7.41
CA SER A 130 -11.06 0.89 8.74
C SER A 130 -11.12 2.42 8.98
N LEU A 131 -10.13 3.18 8.52
CA LEU A 131 -10.13 4.64 8.61
C LEU A 131 -11.15 5.28 7.66
N VAL A 132 -11.19 4.84 6.41
CA VAL A 132 -12.10 5.39 5.39
C VAL A 132 -13.56 5.20 5.81
N THR A 133 -13.92 4.04 6.35
CA THR A 133 -15.31 3.79 6.82
C THR A 133 -15.71 4.66 7.98
N ARG A 134 -14.79 5.15 8.80
CA ARG A 134 -15.03 6.02 9.96
C ARG A 134 -14.99 7.51 9.59
N TRP A 135 -14.17 7.90 8.61
CA TRP A 135 -13.91 9.30 8.26
C TRP A 135 -14.73 9.81 7.08
N PHE A 136 -15.28 8.91 6.26
CA PHE A 136 -15.98 9.30 5.05
C PHE A 136 -17.45 8.87 5.08
N PRO A 137 -18.38 9.76 4.68
CA PRO A 137 -19.79 9.40 4.50
C PRO A 137 -19.94 8.36 3.38
N ALA A 138 -21.05 7.62 3.39
CA ALA A 138 -21.30 6.53 2.45
C ALA A 138 -21.11 6.92 0.97
N GLY A 139 -21.54 8.12 0.59
CA GLY A 139 -21.42 8.61 -0.79
C GLY A 139 -20.00 8.98 -1.24
N GLU A 140 -19.03 9.15 -0.31
CA GLU A 140 -17.66 9.51 -0.61
C GLU A 140 -16.67 8.35 -0.41
N THR A 141 -17.07 7.28 0.26
CA THR A 141 -16.21 6.13 0.63
C THR A 141 -15.51 5.52 -0.60
N ALA A 142 -16.26 5.27 -1.68
CA ALA A 142 -15.71 4.67 -2.90
C ALA A 142 -14.63 5.57 -3.55
N LYS A 143 -14.87 6.88 -3.56
CA LYS A 143 -13.91 7.87 -4.10
C LYS A 143 -12.63 7.93 -3.25
N ALA A 144 -12.75 7.87 -1.93
CA ALA A 144 -11.62 7.85 -1.01
C ALA A 144 -10.76 6.58 -1.21
N ILE A 145 -11.40 5.41 -1.34
CA ILE A 145 -10.72 4.15 -1.63
C ILE A 145 -10.02 4.20 -2.99
N ALA A 146 -10.68 4.69 -4.03
CA ALA A 146 -10.11 4.83 -5.36
C ALA A 146 -8.91 5.80 -5.37
N PHE A 147 -9.01 6.92 -4.67
CA PHE A 147 -7.90 7.86 -4.48
C PHE A 147 -6.70 7.17 -3.81
N ASN A 148 -6.93 6.45 -2.72
CA ASN A 148 -5.86 5.70 -2.05
C ASN A 148 -5.25 4.63 -2.96
N ALA A 149 -6.06 3.91 -3.72
CA ALA A 149 -5.60 2.87 -4.65
C ALA A 149 -4.72 3.43 -5.78
N SER A 150 -4.92 4.68 -6.19
CA SER A 150 -4.07 5.33 -7.19
C SER A 150 -2.62 5.54 -6.73
N ALA A 151 -2.35 5.46 -5.43
CA ALA A 151 -0.99 5.46 -4.88
C ALA A 151 -0.17 4.22 -5.33
N ILE A 152 -0.83 3.11 -5.65
CA ILE A 152 -0.19 1.86 -6.08
C ILE A 152 0.63 2.08 -7.36
N PRO A 153 0.01 2.41 -8.51
CA PRO A 153 0.77 2.61 -9.75
C PRO A 153 1.72 3.81 -9.66
N ILE A 154 1.35 4.87 -8.94
CA ILE A 154 2.20 6.06 -8.80
C ILE A 154 3.47 5.70 -8.01
N GLY A 155 3.35 5.00 -6.88
CA GLY A 155 4.50 4.54 -6.10
C GLY A 155 5.37 3.54 -6.85
N THR A 156 4.75 2.63 -7.60
CA THR A 156 5.45 1.68 -8.46
C THR A 156 6.29 2.37 -9.53
N VAL A 157 5.69 3.29 -10.29
CA VAL A 157 6.39 4.06 -11.33
C VAL A 157 7.50 4.90 -10.72
N PHE A 158 7.23 5.56 -9.60
CA PHE A 158 8.25 6.35 -8.89
C PHE A 158 9.45 5.47 -8.50
N ALA A 159 9.22 4.32 -7.89
CA ALA A 159 10.30 3.41 -7.49
C ALA A 159 11.09 2.89 -8.69
N LEU A 160 10.41 2.47 -9.77
CA LEU A 160 11.06 1.98 -10.98
C LEU A 160 11.99 3.02 -11.62
N VAL A 161 11.63 4.30 -11.55
CA VAL A 161 12.45 5.39 -12.13
C VAL A 161 13.54 5.83 -11.14
N VAL A 162 13.20 6.02 -9.86
CA VAL A 162 14.11 6.62 -8.89
C VAL A 162 15.13 5.62 -8.34
N THR A 163 14.76 4.36 -8.15
CA THR A 163 15.69 3.35 -7.63
C THR A 163 16.91 3.15 -8.51
N PRO A 164 16.82 2.96 -9.85
CA PRO A 164 18.01 2.84 -10.69
C PRO A 164 18.92 4.07 -10.61
N ILE A 165 18.34 5.27 -10.50
CA ILE A 165 19.12 6.52 -10.35
C ILE A 165 19.90 6.50 -9.04
N ILE A 166 19.25 6.21 -7.91
CA ILE A 166 19.93 6.13 -6.61
C ILE A 166 21.04 5.08 -6.66
N VAL A 167 20.74 3.89 -7.17
CA VAL A 167 21.69 2.78 -7.26
C VAL A 167 22.91 3.15 -8.10
N THR A 168 22.72 3.80 -9.25
CA THR A 168 23.81 4.18 -10.14
C THR A 168 24.76 5.20 -9.52
N TYR A 169 24.25 6.17 -8.76
CA TYR A 169 25.06 7.27 -8.22
C TYR A 169 25.55 7.03 -6.79
N LEU A 170 24.81 6.28 -5.97
CA LEU A 170 25.09 6.14 -4.54
C LEU A 170 25.31 4.69 -4.08
N GLY A 171 24.92 3.72 -4.90
CA GLY A 171 24.89 2.30 -4.53
C GLY A 171 23.49 1.83 -4.08
N TRP A 172 23.28 0.51 -4.14
CA TRP A 172 21.97 -0.09 -3.85
C TRP A 172 21.55 0.05 -2.39
N GLU A 173 22.48 0.15 -1.46
CA GLU A 173 22.21 0.32 -0.02
C GLU A 173 21.45 1.62 0.26
N TRP A 174 21.81 2.69 -0.46
CA TRP A 174 21.20 3.99 -0.27
C TRP A 174 19.72 4.03 -0.66
N ALA A 175 19.29 3.20 -1.58
CA ALA A 175 17.87 3.10 -1.91
C ALA A 175 17.06 2.60 -0.70
N PHE A 176 17.58 1.64 0.07
CA PHE A 176 16.95 1.16 1.30
C PHE A 176 17.00 2.19 2.43
N TYR A 177 18.13 2.89 2.60
CA TYR A 177 18.25 3.92 3.63
C TYR A 177 17.32 5.11 3.37
N LEU A 178 17.25 5.60 2.15
CA LEU A 178 16.42 6.76 1.82
C LEU A 178 14.93 6.43 1.93
N PHE A 179 14.49 5.30 1.38
CA PHE A 179 13.07 4.95 1.41
C PHE A 179 12.61 4.56 2.82
N GLY A 180 13.41 3.80 3.56
CA GLY A 180 13.10 3.49 4.95
C GLY A 180 13.03 4.74 5.83
N LEU A 181 13.92 5.73 5.61
CA LEU A 181 13.86 7.01 6.33
C LEU A 181 12.59 7.79 6.01
N VAL A 182 12.14 7.80 4.75
CA VAL A 182 10.87 8.43 4.34
C VAL A 182 9.70 7.84 5.12
N GLY A 183 9.66 6.52 5.30
CA GLY A 183 8.60 5.87 6.09
C GLY A 183 8.65 6.23 7.58
N VAL A 184 9.84 6.34 8.18
CA VAL A 184 9.99 6.80 9.58
C VAL A 184 9.52 8.25 9.74
N LEU A 185 9.88 9.13 8.81
CA LEU A 185 9.43 10.53 8.81
C LEU A 185 7.91 10.62 8.61
N TRP A 186 7.35 9.79 7.73
CA TRP A 186 5.91 9.69 7.55
C TRP A 186 5.23 9.26 8.85
N PHE A 187 5.78 8.24 9.57
CA PHE A 187 5.23 7.83 10.86
C PHE A 187 5.19 8.97 11.89
N ALA A 188 6.23 9.79 11.96
CA ALA A 188 6.25 10.96 12.83
C ALA A 188 5.13 11.94 12.47
N ALA A 189 4.98 12.29 11.18
CA ALA A 189 3.91 13.16 10.70
C ALA A 189 2.52 12.56 10.96
N TRP A 190 2.36 11.22 10.76
CA TRP A 190 1.14 10.49 11.00
C TRP A 190 0.61 10.65 12.42
N GLN A 191 1.49 10.59 13.43
CA GLN A 191 1.08 10.72 14.83
C GLN A 191 0.42 12.07 15.13
N TYR A 192 0.86 13.14 14.46
CA TYR A 192 0.34 14.49 14.66
C TYR A 192 -0.90 14.81 13.82
N ILE A 193 -1.00 14.22 12.62
CA ILE A 193 -2.04 14.62 11.66
C ILE A 193 -3.29 13.78 11.82
N VAL A 194 -3.19 12.49 12.19
CA VAL A 194 -4.30 11.55 12.09
C VAL A 194 -4.86 11.19 13.46
N SER A 195 -6.18 11.07 13.56
CA SER A 195 -6.91 10.50 14.71
C SER A 195 -7.71 9.27 14.27
N THR A 196 -7.93 8.34 15.20
CA THR A 196 -8.67 7.10 14.91
C THR A 196 -10.13 7.39 14.56
N ARG A 197 -10.75 8.32 15.28
CA ARG A 197 -12.15 8.72 15.09
C ARG A 197 -12.24 10.20 14.79
N PRO A 198 -13.23 10.64 13.99
CA PRO A 198 -13.43 12.07 13.71
C PRO A 198 -13.63 12.92 14.97
N GLN A 199 -14.41 12.44 15.94
CA GLN A 199 -14.69 13.16 17.18
C GLN A 199 -13.46 13.41 18.06
N ASP A 200 -12.41 12.59 17.92
CA ASP A 200 -11.18 12.71 18.70
C ASP A 200 -10.15 13.64 18.03
N HIS A 201 -10.50 14.22 16.87
CA HIS A 201 -9.56 15.04 16.12
C HIS A 201 -9.62 16.52 16.55
N PRO A 202 -8.50 17.12 17.02
CA PRO A 202 -8.51 18.46 17.63
C PRO A 202 -8.89 19.60 16.68
N ARG A 203 -8.81 19.38 15.36
CA ARG A 203 -8.99 20.41 14.33
C ARG A 203 -10.24 20.19 13.46
N ILE A 204 -11.07 19.19 13.75
CA ILE A 204 -12.27 18.97 12.95
C ILE A 204 -13.30 20.07 13.26
N SER A 205 -13.96 20.59 12.23
CA SER A 205 -15.06 21.53 12.45
C SER A 205 -16.34 20.80 12.88
N ALA A 206 -17.17 21.44 13.70
CA ALA A 206 -18.45 20.86 14.13
C ALA A 206 -19.34 20.50 12.92
N ALA A 207 -19.36 21.33 11.89
CA ALA A 207 -20.10 21.09 10.66
C ALA A 207 -19.60 19.86 9.87
N GLU A 208 -18.27 19.64 9.82
CA GLU A 208 -17.72 18.45 9.18
C GLU A 208 -17.99 17.20 9.99
N LEU A 209 -17.92 17.27 11.32
CA LEU A 209 -18.24 16.15 12.20
C LEU A 209 -19.70 15.74 12.06
N ASP A 210 -20.62 16.70 12.11
CA ASP A 210 -22.06 16.45 11.91
C ASP A 210 -22.35 15.86 10.53
N PHE A 211 -21.69 16.36 9.47
CA PHE A 211 -21.82 15.84 8.13
C PHE A 211 -21.36 14.36 8.04
N ILE A 212 -20.25 14.00 8.67
CA ILE A 212 -19.75 12.63 8.68
C ILE A 212 -20.72 11.72 9.44
N GLN A 213 -21.17 12.13 10.63
CA GLN A 213 -22.02 11.32 11.49
C GLN A 213 -23.44 11.14 10.92
N SER A 214 -24.04 12.19 10.37
CA SER A 214 -25.40 12.14 9.78
C SER A 214 -25.45 11.31 8.49
N ASN A 215 -24.32 11.12 7.79
CA ASN A 215 -24.21 10.36 6.54
C ASN A 215 -23.37 9.08 6.70
N ALA A 216 -23.13 8.62 7.92
CA ALA A 216 -22.35 7.41 8.19
C ALA A 216 -23.04 6.18 7.58
N ARG A 217 -22.26 5.30 6.94
CA ARG A 217 -22.76 4.06 6.33
C ARG A 217 -23.19 3.02 7.37
N PHE A 218 -22.57 3.04 8.52
CA PHE A 218 -22.83 2.13 9.63
C PHE A 218 -23.21 2.93 10.87
N SER A 219 -24.39 2.65 11.42
CA SER A 219 -24.70 3.07 12.79
C SER A 219 -23.85 2.23 13.76
N GLU A 220 -23.56 2.77 14.95
CA GLU A 220 -22.85 2.02 16.00
C GLU A 220 -23.55 0.68 16.36
N ALA A 221 -24.84 0.55 16.05
CA ALA A 221 -25.61 -0.68 16.20
C ALA A 221 -25.15 -1.81 15.23
N ALA A 222 -24.56 -1.48 14.09
CA ALA A 222 -24.06 -2.47 13.12
C ALA A 222 -22.66 -3.00 13.49
N GLU A 223 -21.90 -2.24 14.27
CA GLU A 223 -20.58 -2.66 14.78
C GLU A 223 -20.69 -3.88 15.74
N ASN A 224 -21.85 -4.07 16.36
CA ASN A 224 -22.11 -5.17 17.31
C ASN A 224 -22.74 -6.43 16.67
N GLN A 225 -22.91 -6.49 15.36
CA GLN A 225 -23.40 -7.70 14.71
C GLN A 225 -22.30 -8.76 14.66
N ALA A 226 -22.62 -9.97 15.15
CA ALA A 226 -21.72 -11.10 15.12
C ALA A 226 -21.29 -11.39 13.67
N THR A 227 -19.98 -11.40 13.43
CA THR A 227 -19.44 -11.77 12.11
C THR A 227 -19.82 -13.22 11.79
N PRO A 228 -20.36 -13.50 10.58
CA PRO A 228 -20.68 -14.86 10.18
C PRO A 228 -19.46 -15.78 10.28
N PRO A 229 -19.65 -17.05 10.67
CA PRO A 229 -18.53 -17.98 10.77
C PRO A 229 -17.88 -18.22 9.39
N ILE A 230 -16.57 -18.31 9.35
CA ILE A 230 -15.77 -18.52 8.11
C ILE A 230 -16.30 -19.69 7.27
N ARG A 231 -16.83 -20.72 7.92
CA ARG A 231 -17.42 -21.89 7.25
C ARG A 231 -18.56 -21.53 6.29
N GLU A 232 -19.35 -20.49 6.57
CA GLU A 232 -20.45 -20.06 5.69
C GLU A 232 -19.93 -19.36 4.44
N PHE A 233 -18.89 -18.56 4.58
CA PHE A 233 -18.21 -17.95 3.42
C PHE A 233 -17.64 -19.01 2.48
N LEU A 234 -17.01 -20.06 3.01
CA LEU A 234 -16.42 -21.14 2.21
C LEU A 234 -17.44 -21.98 1.46
N LYS A 235 -18.73 -21.94 1.80
CA LYS A 235 -19.81 -22.61 1.07
C LYS A 235 -20.32 -21.79 -0.12
N SER A 236 -20.05 -20.52 -0.19
CA SER A 236 -20.53 -19.64 -1.25
C SER A 236 -19.69 -19.73 -2.52
N LYS A 237 -20.33 -20.11 -3.63
CA LYS A 237 -19.69 -20.14 -4.96
C LYS A 237 -19.20 -18.76 -5.39
N ALA A 238 -19.92 -17.68 -5.01
CA ALA A 238 -19.54 -16.30 -5.29
C ALA A 238 -18.21 -15.94 -4.60
N VAL A 239 -18.01 -16.37 -3.36
CA VAL A 239 -16.76 -16.16 -2.62
C VAL A 239 -15.60 -16.89 -3.33
N TRP A 240 -15.79 -18.13 -3.76
CA TRP A 240 -14.76 -18.85 -4.51
C TRP A 240 -14.44 -18.19 -5.85
N ALA A 241 -15.43 -17.69 -6.58
CA ALA A 241 -15.20 -16.94 -7.82
C ALA A 241 -14.33 -15.69 -7.58
N ILE A 242 -14.62 -14.92 -6.51
CA ILE A 242 -13.81 -13.76 -6.12
C ILE A 242 -12.39 -14.19 -5.74
N LEU A 243 -12.24 -15.25 -4.95
CA LEU A 243 -10.92 -15.73 -4.53
C LEU A 243 -10.06 -16.16 -5.72
N VAL A 244 -10.63 -16.92 -6.67
CA VAL A 244 -9.91 -17.35 -7.88
C VAL A 244 -9.53 -16.16 -8.76
N ALA A 245 -10.47 -15.25 -9.01
CA ALA A 245 -10.20 -14.06 -9.81
C ALA A 245 -9.11 -13.19 -9.18
N HIS A 246 -9.19 -12.99 -7.86
CA HIS A 246 -8.19 -12.21 -7.12
C HIS A 246 -6.81 -12.89 -7.11
N PHE A 247 -6.77 -14.21 -6.95
CA PHE A 247 -5.53 -14.99 -7.03
C PHE A 247 -4.87 -14.84 -8.40
N CYS A 248 -5.62 -15.06 -9.49
CA CYS A 248 -5.09 -14.96 -10.85
C CYS A 248 -4.55 -13.55 -11.16
N ASN A 249 -5.32 -12.52 -10.77
CA ASN A 249 -4.90 -11.14 -10.95
C ASN A 249 -3.62 -10.81 -10.17
N ASN A 250 -3.56 -11.18 -8.88
CA ASN A 250 -2.39 -10.93 -8.05
C ASN A 250 -1.17 -11.74 -8.48
N TRP A 251 -1.35 -12.98 -8.94
CA TRP A 251 -0.26 -13.77 -9.48
C TRP A 251 0.49 -13.02 -10.58
N THR A 252 -0.25 -12.55 -11.59
CA THR A 252 0.33 -11.80 -12.70
C THR A 252 0.98 -10.51 -12.21
N LEU A 253 0.28 -9.75 -11.36
CA LEU A 253 0.78 -8.48 -10.82
C LEU A 253 2.12 -8.68 -10.08
N TYR A 254 2.19 -9.63 -9.17
CA TYR A 254 3.39 -9.83 -8.34
C TYR A 254 4.57 -10.44 -9.11
N VAL A 255 4.31 -11.29 -10.09
CA VAL A 255 5.37 -11.79 -10.97
C VAL A 255 5.98 -10.64 -11.78
N ILE A 256 5.17 -9.80 -12.40
CA ILE A 256 5.63 -8.64 -13.15
C ILE A 256 6.37 -7.67 -12.21
N LEU A 257 5.80 -7.35 -11.06
CA LEU A 257 6.39 -6.41 -10.10
C LEU A 257 7.78 -6.87 -9.63
N SER A 258 7.95 -8.17 -9.42
CA SER A 258 9.19 -8.74 -8.88
C SER A 258 10.28 -8.98 -9.94
N TRP A 259 9.89 -9.38 -11.14
CA TRP A 259 10.84 -9.90 -12.13
C TRP A 259 11.01 -9.04 -13.38
N LEU A 260 10.08 -8.10 -13.65
CA LEU A 260 10.14 -7.28 -14.85
C LEU A 260 11.42 -6.44 -14.95
N PRO A 261 11.91 -5.76 -13.88
CA PRO A 261 13.15 -5.00 -13.96
C PRO A 261 14.35 -5.87 -14.39
N LYS A 262 14.48 -7.05 -13.79
CA LYS A 262 15.54 -8.00 -14.14
C LYS A 262 15.40 -8.53 -15.56
N TYR A 263 14.20 -8.88 -16.00
CA TYR A 263 13.94 -9.32 -17.36
C TYR A 263 14.28 -8.22 -18.40
N VAL A 264 13.96 -6.97 -18.09
CA VAL A 264 14.30 -5.83 -18.95
C VAL A 264 15.82 -5.66 -19.05
N ASN A 265 16.54 -5.81 -17.94
CA ASN A 265 18.00 -5.70 -17.92
C ASN A 265 18.70 -6.89 -18.61
N GLU A 266 18.49 -8.10 -18.09
CA GLU A 266 19.25 -9.28 -18.52
C GLU A 266 18.62 -9.96 -19.77
N GLY A 267 17.28 -9.96 -19.87
CA GLY A 267 16.56 -10.61 -20.99
C GLY A 267 16.51 -9.77 -22.25
N LEU A 268 16.33 -8.44 -22.10
CA LEU A 268 16.26 -7.52 -23.24
C LEU A 268 17.56 -6.74 -23.46
N GLY A 269 18.57 -6.86 -22.58
CA GLY A 269 19.84 -6.18 -22.68
C GLY A 269 19.80 -4.68 -22.49
N VAL A 270 18.78 -4.17 -21.79
CA VAL A 270 18.63 -2.73 -21.51
C VAL A 270 19.62 -2.31 -20.41
N PRO A 271 20.37 -1.22 -20.59
CA PRO A 271 21.29 -0.71 -19.56
C PRO A 271 20.58 -0.47 -18.23
N PHE A 272 21.25 -0.75 -17.10
CA PHE A 272 20.65 -0.68 -15.76
C PHE A 272 19.99 0.68 -15.48
N GLY A 273 20.60 1.79 -15.88
CA GLY A 273 20.04 3.14 -15.69
C GLY A 273 18.73 3.40 -16.44
N ASP A 274 18.45 2.65 -17.49
CA ASP A 274 17.28 2.82 -18.36
C ASP A 274 16.14 1.84 -18.07
N ILE A 275 16.34 0.87 -17.19
CA ILE A 275 15.36 -0.17 -16.84
C ILE A 275 14.01 0.45 -16.48
N GLY A 276 14.04 1.53 -15.69
CA GLY A 276 12.84 2.17 -15.16
C GLY A 276 11.91 2.67 -16.25
N TYR A 277 12.45 3.24 -17.33
CA TYR A 277 11.65 3.79 -18.44
C TYR A 277 10.86 2.72 -19.20
N ILE A 278 11.37 1.50 -19.27
CA ILE A 278 10.67 0.39 -19.92
C ILE A 278 9.76 -0.33 -18.94
N ALA A 279 10.27 -0.63 -17.74
CA ALA A 279 9.52 -1.36 -16.73
C ALA A 279 8.28 -0.60 -16.22
N MET A 280 8.23 0.73 -16.31
CA MET A 280 7.04 1.51 -15.92
C MET A 280 5.88 1.42 -16.92
N LEU A 281 6.12 1.10 -18.19
CA LEU A 281 5.09 1.14 -19.27
C LEU A 281 3.86 0.27 -18.96
N PRO A 282 3.97 -1.00 -18.51
CA PRO A 282 2.82 -1.80 -18.14
C PRO A 282 1.98 -1.17 -17.02
N HIS A 283 2.62 -0.52 -16.06
CA HIS A 283 1.95 0.11 -14.92
C HIS A 283 1.21 1.38 -15.32
N ILE A 284 1.79 2.19 -16.20
CA ILE A 284 1.12 3.37 -16.79
C ILE A 284 -0.06 2.93 -17.64
N THR A 285 0.13 1.94 -18.50
CA THR A 285 -0.94 1.40 -19.35
C THR A 285 -2.09 0.85 -18.51
N SER A 286 -1.78 0.07 -17.46
CA SER A 286 -2.77 -0.44 -16.52
C SER A 286 -3.55 0.68 -15.83
N PHE A 287 -2.87 1.73 -15.38
CA PHE A 287 -3.51 2.90 -14.78
C PHE A 287 -4.47 3.59 -15.75
N LEU A 288 -4.07 3.80 -16.99
CA LEU A 288 -4.91 4.42 -18.02
C LEU A 288 -6.13 3.54 -18.35
N CYS A 289 -5.90 2.23 -18.56
CA CYS A 289 -6.98 1.28 -18.87
C CYS A 289 -8.02 1.18 -17.73
N LEU A 290 -7.59 1.16 -16.46
CA LEU A 290 -8.49 1.12 -15.33
C LEU A 290 -9.39 2.36 -15.27
N ASN A 291 -8.83 3.55 -15.52
CA ASN A 291 -9.61 4.78 -15.53
C ASN A 291 -10.60 4.83 -16.70
N VAL A 292 -10.22 4.35 -17.88
CA VAL A 292 -11.12 4.26 -19.03
C VAL A 292 -12.23 3.25 -18.79
N ALA A 293 -11.89 2.05 -18.28
CA ALA A 293 -12.86 1.00 -17.98
C ALA A 293 -13.87 1.45 -16.91
N GLY A 294 -13.42 2.11 -15.84
CA GLY A 294 -14.32 2.64 -14.81
C GLY A 294 -15.33 3.65 -15.37
N ASN A 295 -14.89 4.55 -16.26
CA ASN A 295 -15.79 5.51 -16.90
C ASN A 295 -16.80 4.86 -17.87
N ILE A 296 -16.44 3.75 -18.51
CA ILE A 296 -17.34 2.99 -19.38
C ILE A 296 -18.38 2.26 -18.52
N ASP A 297 -17.95 1.63 -17.44
CA ASP A 297 -18.80 0.86 -16.52
C ASP A 297 -19.87 1.76 -15.88
N ASP A 298 -19.47 2.94 -15.41
CA ASP A 298 -20.41 3.94 -14.86
C ASP A 298 -21.48 4.35 -15.90
N ARG A 299 -21.11 4.47 -17.17
CA ARG A 299 -22.07 4.80 -18.24
C ARG A 299 -23.04 3.65 -18.56
N MET A 300 -22.54 2.42 -18.48
CA MET A 300 -23.37 1.22 -18.75
C MET A 300 -24.35 0.93 -17.60
N ILE A 301 -24.03 1.30 -16.36
CA ILE A 301 -24.94 1.13 -15.22
C ILE A 301 -26.07 2.19 -15.22
N VAL A 302 -25.80 3.38 -15.76
CA VAL A 302 -26.77 4.49 -15.80
C VAL A 302 -27.70 4.41 -17.01
N SER A 303 -27.37 3.61 -18.04
CA SER A 303 -28.20 3.35 -19.23
C SER A 303 -29.12 2.17 -19.01
#